data_98770a07c1d3cc5e6621e84ebda4d9c3
#
_entry.id   98770a07c1d3cc5e6621e84ebda4d9c3
#
_cell.length_a   1.000
_cell.length_b   1.000
_cell.length_c   1.000
_cell.angle_alpha   90.00
_cell.angle_beta   90.00
_cell.angle_gamma   90.00
#
_symmetry.space_group_name_H-M   'P 1'
#
loop_
_entity.id
_entity.type
_entity.pdbx_description
1 polymer ?
#
loop_
_entity_poly.entity_id
_entity_poly.type
_entity_poly.pdbx_seq_one_letter_code
_entity_poly.pdbx_strand_id
1 'polypeptide(L)'
;MIELGLHTDNWRPLSMSFEASCAKIAAVGIKHLEFAAIHGQNFIQALGYDPGISLQANPLALRRYLDKKGLKVSQIDGSYPMMGPNGSAFGVQYVTQTIRFAAELGCPMVDTVDGAFETPGM
;
A
#
# COMPACT_ATOMS: atom_id res chain seq x y z
N MET A 1 -10.13 20.63 -10.40
CA MET A 1 -10.60 20.34 -9.02
C MET A 1 -9.60 19.39 -8.37
N ILE A 2 -9.19 19.65 -7.15
CA ILE A 2 -8.28 18.77 -6.41
C ILE A 2 -9.12 17.67 -5.76
N GLU A 3 -8.77 16.42 -5.98
CA GLU A 3 -9.37 15.28 -5.29
C GLU A 3 -8.47 14.86 -4.13
N LEU A 4 -9.08 14.53 -3.00
CA LEU A 4 -8.36 14.08 -1.81
C LEU A 4 -8.42 12.57 -1.69
N GLY A 5 -7.31 11.98 -1.31
CA GLY A 5 -7.19 10.58 -0.93
C GLY A 5 -6.68 10.43 0.49
N LEU A 6 -6.89 9.26 1.09
CA LEU A 6 -6.35 8.91 2.39
C LEU A 6 -5.57 7.60 2.31
N HIS A 7 -4.43 7.57 2.99
CA HIS A 7 -3.67 6.35 3.16
C HIS A 7 -4.25 5.49 4.30
N THR A 8 -4.34 4.19 4.09
CA THR A 8 -4.86 3.27 5.13
C THR A 8 -4.01 3.24 6.39
N ASP A 9 -2.72 3.59 6.28
CA ASP A 9 -1.79 3.68 7.40
C ASP A 9 -2.17 4.72 8.47
N ASN A 10 -3.03 5.67 8.15
CA ASN A 10 -3.49 6.67 9.11
C ASN A 10 -4.09 6.04 10.39
N TRP A 11 -4.56 4.79 10.28
CA TRP A 11 -5.16 4.06 11.41
C TRP A 11 -4.30 2.92 11.94
N ARG A 12 -3.05 2.81 11.49
CA ARG A 12 -2.11 1.80 11.99
C ARG A 12 -1.99 1.77 13.52
N PRO A 13 -1.87 2.91 14.21
CA PRO A 13 -1.78 2.90 15.68
C PRO A 13 -3.04 2.38 16.38
N LEU A 14 -4.17 2.36 15.70
CA LEU A 14 -5.45 1.85 16.20
C LEU A 14 -5.69 0.39 15.85
N SER A 15 -4.73 -0.28 15.23
CA SER A 15 -4.81 -1.68 14.78
C SER A 15 -6.05 -1.98 13.93
N MET A 16 -6.44 -1.03 13.08
CA MET A 16 -7.57 -1.21 12.18
C MET A 16 -7.21 -2.07 10.98
N SER A 17 -8.12 -2.95 10.58
CA SER A 17 -7.99 -3.73 9.35
C SER A 17 -8.14 -2.85 8.11
N PHE A 18 -7.72 -3.38 6.96
CA PHE A 18 -7.93 -2.71 5.68
C PHE A 18 -9.41 -2.39 5.44
N GLU A 19 -10.30 -3.34 5.73
CA GLU A 19 -11.75 -3.17 5.55
C GLU A 19 -12.32 -2.09 6.47
N ALA A 20 -11.87 -2.03 7.72
CA ALA A 20 -12.28 -0.99 8.67
C ALA A 20 -11.77 0.39 8.23
N SER A 21 -10.54 0.47 7.72
CA SER A 21 -9.96 1.70 7.16
C SER A 21 -10.75 2.17 5.93
N CYS A 22 -11.10 1.27 5.02
CA CYS A 22 -11.97 1.58 3.87
C CYS A 22 -13.34 2.14 4.31
N ALA A 23 -13.94 1.54 5.34
CA ALA A 23 -15.21 2.01 5.87
C ALA A 23 -15.10 3.44 6.45
N LYS A 24 -14.00 3.75 7.13
CA LYS A 24 -13.73 5.11 7.65
C LYS A 24 -13.54 6.12 6.53
N ILE A 25 -12.76 5.78 5.50
CA ILE A 25 -12.53 6.64 4.33
C ILE A 25 -13.86 6.96 3.64
N ALA A 26 -14.68 5.95 3.39
CA ALA A 26 -16.00 6.12 2.78
C ALA A 26 -16.93 6.99 3.66
N ALA A 27 -16.91 6.79 4.99
CA ALA A 27 -17.76 7.52 5.92
C ALA A 27 -17.48 9.03 5.97
N VAL A 28 -16.24 9.45 5.72
CA VAL A 28 -15.89 10.89 5.64
C VAL A 28 -16.10 11.47 4.23
N GLY A 29 -16.64 10.70 3.30
CA GLY A 29 -16.97 11.16 1.95
C GLY A 29 -15.78 11.20 0.97
N ILE A 30 -14.63 10.68 1.35
CA ILE A 30 -13.45 10.56 0.48
C ILE A 30 -13.62 9.34 -0.42
N LYS A 31 -13.28 9.48 -1.70
CA LYS A 31 -13.46 8.44 -2.71
C LYS A 31 -12.16 7.76 -3.13
N HIS A 32 -11.02 8.31 -2.76
CA HIS A 32 -9.71 7.80 -3.14
C HIS A 32 -8.93 7.34 -1.92
N LEU A 33 -8.26 6.22 -2.08
CA LEU A 33 -7.40 5.68 -1.05
C LEU A 33 -6.05 5.25 -1.62
N GLU A 34 -5.07 5.23 -0.76
CA GLU A 34 -3.77 4.62 -0.93
C GLU A 34 -3.60 3.52 0.11
N PHE A 35 -2.92 2.46 -0.25
CA PHE A 35 -2.53 1.41 0.68
C PHE A 35 -1.10 0.94 0.42
N ALA A 36 -0.49 0.39 1.46
CA ALA A 36 0.83 -0.21 1.37
C ALA A 36 0.76 -1.67 0.92
N ALA A 37 1.68 -2.05 0.04
CA ALA A 37 1.97 -3.43 -0.32
C ALA A 37 3.34 -3.87 0.24
N ILE A 38 3.71 -3.37 1.40
CA ILE A 38 4.99 -3.59 2.06
C ILE A 38 4.88 -4.83 2.94
N HIS A 39 5.65 -5.85 2.63
CA HIS A 39 5.65 -7.10 3.39
C HIS A 39 7.05 -7.49 3.86
N GLY A 40 7.11 -8.12 5.02
CA GLY A 40 8.35 -8.66 5.55
C GLY A 40 9.34 -7.61 6.07
N GLN A 41 8.91 -6.39 6.23
CA GLN A 41 9.71 -5.32 6.81
C GLN A 41 9.49 -5.27 8.34
N ASN A 42 10.39 -5.88 9.11
CA ASN A 42 10.28 -5.92 10.57
C ASN A 42 10.11 -4.52 11.19
N PHE A 43 10.76 -3.53 10.61
CA PHE A 43 10.62 -2.14 11.01
C PHE A 43 9.17 -1.66 10.89
N ILE A 44 8.50 -1.95 9.79
CA ILE A 44 7.11 -1.54 9.57
C ILE A 44 6.17 -2.25 10.56
N GLN A 45 6.41 -3.53 10.81
CA GLN A 45 5.62 -4.30 11.78
C GLN A 45 5.74 -3.76 13.21
N ALA A 46 6.89 -3.20 13.57
CA ALA A 46 7.12 -2.59 14.88
C ALA A 46 6.28 -1.30 15.07
N LEU A 47 5.79 -0.68 14.01
CA LEU A 47 4.94 0.51 14.08
C LEU A 47 3.46 0.19 14.34
N GLY A 48 3.09 -1.07 14.43
CA GLY A 48 1.73 -1.53 14.67
C GLY A 48 1.16 -2.39 13.54
N TYR A 49 -0.13 -2.63 13.60
CA TYR A 49 -0.82 -3.43 12.58
C TYR A 49 -0.75 -2.75 11.20
N ASP A 50 -0.41 -3.52 10.19
CA ASP A 50 -0.34 -3.03 8.81
C ASP A 50 -1.66 -3.30 8.07
N PRO A 51 -2.48 -2.28 7.78
CA PRO A 51 -3.70 -2.42 6.99
C PRO A 51 -3.42 -2.46 5.48
N GLY A 52 -2.30 -3.02 5.08
CA GLY A 52 -1.90 -3.18 3.69
C GLY A 52 -2.54 -4.36 2.98
N ILE A 53 -2.23 -4.51 1.71
CA ILE A 53 -2.69 -5.60 0.86
C ILE A 53 -1.49 -6.40 0.35
N SER A 54 -1.58 -7.70 0.44
CA SER A 54 -0.58 -8.60 -0.16
C SER A 54 -0.63 -8.55 -1.69
N LEU A 55 0.52 -8.50 -2.34
CA LEU A 55 0.62 -8.67 -3.79
C LEU A 55 0.19 -10.07 -4.27
N GLN A 56 -0.03 -11.01 -3.35
CA GLN A 56 -0.63 -12.33 -3.65
C GLN A 56 -2.16 -12.30 -3.63
N ALA A 57 -2.78 -11.19 -3.22
CA ALA A 57 -4.22 -11.04 -3.30
C ALA A 57 -4.69 -10.97 -4.76
N ASN A 58 -5.96 -11.28 -4.97
CA ASN A 58 -6.56 -11.16 -6.30
C ASN A 58 -6.96 -9.69 -6.57
N PRO A 59 -6.30 -8.98 -7.50
CA PRO A 59 -6.56 -7.57 -7.75
C PRO A 59 -7.98 -7.30 -8.26
N LEU A 60 -8.55 -8.21 -9.04
CA LEU A 60 -9.92 -8.04 -9.55
C LEU A 60 -10.97 -8.21 -8.45
N ALA A 61 -10.72 -9.09 -7.47
CA ALA A 61 -11.59 -9.24 -6.32
C ALA A 61 -11.53 -7.99 -5.43
N LEU A 62 -10.33 -7.47 -5.20
CA LEU A 62 -10.12 -6.23 -4.46
C LEU A 62 -10.82 -5.05 -5.15
N ARG A 63 -10.65 -4.91 -6.47
CA ARG A 63 -11.33 -3.87 -7.23
C ARG A 63 -12.84 -3.92 -7.05
N ARG A 64 -13.45 -5.11 -7.21
CA ARG A 64 -14.90 -5.27 -7.02
C ARG A 64 -15.36 -4.94 -5.60
N TYR A 65 -14.54 -5.28 -4.60
CA TYR A 65 -14.81 -4.93 -3.21
C TYR A 65 -14.84 -3.40 -3.01
N LEU A 66 -13.85 -2.69 -3.55
CA LEU A 66 -13.74 -1.24 -3.45
C LEU A 66 -14.82 -0.52 -4.24
N ASP A 67 -15.14 -0.99 -5.45
CA ASP A 67 -16.21 -0.44 -6.29
C ASP A 67 -17.56 -0.47 -5.56
N LYS A 68 -17.86 -1.55 -4.84
CA LYS A 68 -19.09 -1.65 -4.03
C LYS A 68 -19.16 -0.61 -2.90
N LYS A 69 -18.02 -0.09 -2.47
CA LYS A 69 -17.93 0.96 -1.43
C LYS A 69 -17.80 2.37 -2.04
N GLY A 70 -17.80 2.49 -3.35
CA GLY A 70 -17.57 3.76 -4.03
C GLY A 70 -16.14 4.29 -3.89
N LEU A 71 -15.17 3.39 -3.64
CA LEU A 71 -13.77 3.74 -3.45
C LEU A 71 -12.93 3.35 -4.65
N LYS A 72 -11.89 4.14 -4.91
CA LYS A 72 -10.88 3.88 -5.94
C LYS A 72 -9.49 3.98 -5.33
N VAL A 73 -8.59 3.15 -5.80
CA VAL A 73 -7.17 3.26 -5.42
C VAL A 73 -6.51 4.31 -6.29
N SER A 74 -5.96 5.34 -5.68
CA SER A 74 -5.21 6.39 -6.37
C SER A 74 -3.73 6.04 -6.50
N GLN A 75 -3.20 5.32 -5.52
CA GLN A 75 -1.79 4.99 -5.43
C GLN A 75 -1.58 3.73 -4.59
N ILE A 76 -0.53 2.98 -4.88
CA ILE A 76 -0.04 1.87 -4.07
C ILE A 76 1.38 2.19 -3.63
N ASP A 77 1.60 2.19 -2.32
CA ASP A 77 2.94 2.24 -1.74
C ASP A 77 3.58 0.86 -1.85
N GLY A 78 4.42 0.70 -2.86
CA GLY A 78 5.20 -0.51 -3.13
C GLY A 78 6.64 -0.39 -2.64
N SER A 79 6.85 0.23 -1.51
CA SER A 79 8.18 0.54 -0.97
C SER A 79 9.00 -0.72 -0.72
N TYR A 80 10.21 -0.68 -1.24
CA TYR A 80 11.26 -1.66 -0.97
C TYR A 80 12.58 -0.90 -0.86
N PRO A 81 13.48 -1.26 0.08
CA PRO A 81 14.75 -0.55 0.27
C PRO A 81 15.71 -0.82 -0.92
N MET A 82 15.54 -0.07 -1.99
CA MET A 82 16.25 -0.25 -3.28
C MET A 82 17.76 -0.08 -3.14
N MET A 83 18.22 0.74 -2.19
CA MET A 83 19.65 0.93 -1.91
C MET A 83 20.21 -0.09 -0.92
N GLY A 84 19.40 -0.97 -0.39
CA GLY A 84 19.81 -2.05 0.50
C GLY A 84 20.51 -3.19 -0.25
N PRO A 85 21.11 -4.15 0.48
CA PRO A 85 21.94 -5.22 -0.10
C PRO A 85 21.16 -6.11 -1.10
N ASN A 86 19.87 -6.18 -1.00
CA ASN A 86 19.00 -6.97 -1.89
C ASN A 86 18.16 -6.09 -2.84
N GLY A 87 18.40 -4.78 -2.88
CA GLY A 87 17.59 -3.85 -3.65
C GLY A 87 17.56 -4.15 -5.13
N SER A 88 18.73 -4.42 -5.75
CA SER A 88 18.82 -4.75 -7.17
C SER A 88 18.23 -6.12 -7.52
N ALA A 89 18.31 -7.10 -6.62
CA ALA A 89 17.84 -8.47 -6.88
C ALA A 89 16.34 -8.62 -6.60
N PHE A 90 15.90 -8.22 -5.41
CA PHE A 90 14.52 -8.41 -4.97
C PHE A 90 13.67 -7.15 -5.11
N GLY A 91 14.27 -5.97 -4.89
CA GLY A 91 13.55 -4.70 -4.97
C GLY A 91 12.98 -4.44 -6.36
N VAL A 92 13.79 -4.64 -7.41
CA VAL A 92 13.31 -4.49 -8.80
C VAL A 92 12.15 -5.44 -9.09
N GLN A 93 12.25 -6.69 -8.65
CA GLN A 93 11.15 -7.67 -8.83
C GLN A 93 9.90 -7.26 -8.05
N TYR A 94 10.08 -6.82 -6.81
CA TYR A 94 8.99 -6.40 -5.94
C TYR A 94 8.21 -5.21 -6.54
N VAL A 95 8.93 -4.16 -6.93
CA VAL A 95 8.33 -2.97 -7.56
C VAL A 95 7.66 -3.34 -8.90
N THR A 96 8.29 -4.21 -9.68
CA THR A 96 7.69 -4.71 -10.93
C THR A 96 6.37 -5.44 -10.68
N GLN A 97 6.30 -6.29 -9.65
CA GLN A 97 5.06 -6.97 -9.29
C GLN A 97 4.00 -5.99 -8.77
N THR A 98 4.41 -4.97 -8.01
CA THR A 98 3.49 -3.91 -7.56
C THR A 98 2.89 -3.15 -8.75
N ILE A 99 3.71 -2.83 -9.76
CA ILE A 99 3.24 -2.16 -10.99
C ILE A 99 2.22 -3.05 -11.74
N ARG A 100 2.49 -4.34 -11.87
CA ARG A 100 1.56 -5.28 -12.50
C ARG A 100 0.24 -5.38 -11.74
N PHE A 101 0.33 -5.51 -10.42
CA PHE A 101 -0.84 -5.55 -9.54
C PHE A 101 -1.66 -4.26 -9.67
N ALA A 102 -1.01 -3.10 -9.67
CA ALA A 102 -1.65 -1.80 -9.86
C ALA A 102 -2.37 -1.71 -11.20
N ALA A 103 -1.75 -2.16 -12.28
CA ALA A 103 -2.36 -2.18 -13.61
C ALA A 103 -3.64 -3.03 -13.65
N GLU A 104 -3.63 -4.22 -13.07
CA GLU A 104 -4.80 -5.10 -12.98
C GLU A 104 -5.90 -4.52 -12.06
N LEU A 105 -5.51 -3.87 -11.00
CA LEU A 105 -6.42 -3.17 -10.08
C LEU A 105 -7.06 -1.94 -10.74
N GLY A 106 -6.41 -1.36 -11.73
CA GLY A 106 -6.78 -0.08 -12.34
C GLY A 106 -6.29 1.13 -11.55
N CYS A 107 -5.24 0.94 -10.76
CA CYS A 107 -4.57 2.01 -10.03
C CYS A 107 -3.55 2.72 -10.92
N PRO A 108 -3.56 4.06 -11.01
CA PRO A 108 -2.72 4.79 -11.95
C PRO A 108 -1.28 4.98 -11.49
N MET A 109 -0.98 4.79 -10.20
CA MET A 109 0.31 5.18 -9.63
C MET A 109 0.84 4.16 -8.62
N VAL A 110 2.13 3.95 -8.67
CA VAL A 110 2.91 3.23 -7.66
C VAL A 110 4.05 4.13 -7.23
N ASP A 111 4.23 4.27 -5.93
CA ASP A 111 5.42 4.88 -5.38
C ASP A 111 6.32 3.84 -4.72
N THR A 112 7.56 4.21 -4.53
CA THR A 112 8.56 3.40 -3.86
C THR A 112 9.59 4.30 -3.20
N VAL A 113 10.40 3.72 -2.32
CA VAL A 113 11.52 4.41 -1.70
C VAL A 113 12.84 3.92 -2.28
N ASP A 114 13.81 4.80 -2.36
CA ASP A 114 15.17 4.47 -2.84
C ASP A 114 16.15 4.24 -1.69
N GLY A 115 15.80 4.65 -0.48
CA GLY A 115 16.63 4.50 0.73
C GLY A 115 16.63 3.08 1.29
N ALA A 116 17.60 2.80 2.16
CA ALA A 116 17.58 1.67 3.03
C ALA A 116 16.88 2.05 4.35
N PHE A 117 15.98 1.21 4.83
CA PHE A 117 15.40 1.40 6.17
C PHE A 117 16.38 1.04 7.29
N GLU A 118 17.44 0.33 6.93
CA GLU A 118 18.51 -0.04 7.88
C GLU A 118 19.67 0.94 7.73
N THR A 119 19.96 1.69 8.77
CA THR A 119 21.21 2.42 8.91
C THR A 119 22.19 1.61 9.75
N PRO A 120 23.50 1.67 9.47
CA PRO A 120 24.50 1.04 10.32
C PRO A 120 24.33 1.49 11.78
N GLY A 121 24.11 0.54 12.67
CA GLY A 121 23.90 0.82 14.11
C GLY A 121 22.45 0.94 14.58
N MET A 122 21.52 0.78 13.67
CA MET A 122 20.11 0.57 14.07
C MET A 122 19.80 -0.90 14.22
#